data_4c0888f50f6b27444f73bf0b439cf40b
#
_entry.id   4c0888f50f6b27444f73bf0b439cf40b
#
_cell.length_a   1.000
_cell.length_b   1.000
_cell.length_c   1.000
_cell.angle_alpha   90.00
_cell.angle_beta   90.00
_cell.angle_gamma   90.00
#
_symmetry.space_group_name_H-M   'P 1'
#
loop_
_entity.id
_entity.type
_entity.pdbx_description
1 polymer ?
#
loop_
_entity_poly.entity_id
_entity_poly.type
_entity_poly.pdbx_seq_one_letter_code
_entity_poly.pdbx_strand_id
1 'polypeptide(L)'
;MRVDCAICGYIIIDGTRYDHDVVVSGGRVSKRQNNSSVTRGEMQILMAGNPDAIVIGTGHSNICGVEPAGAVDAQVAGIEIIAKPTSAALDEFNKLSRRKNVAAIFHVV
;
A
#
# COMPACT_ATOMS: atom_id res chain seq x y z
N MET A 1 2.23 -13.78 -2.07
CA MET A 1 1.81 -12.67 -2.98
C MET A 1 3.02 -11.87 -3.42
N ARG A 2 3.06 -11.53 -4.67
CA ARG A 2 4.17 -10.77 -5.25
C ARG A 2 3.63 -9.70 -6.20
N VAL A 3 4.13 -8.48 -6.08
CA VAL A 3 3.89 -7.42 -7.06
C VAL A 3 4.93 -7.58 -8.17
N ASP A 4 4.50 -7.94 -9.36
CA ASP A 4 5.39 -8.27 -10.47
C ASP A 4 5.86 -7.03 -11.22
N CYS A 5 4.99 -6.03 -11.34
CA CYS A 5 5.26 -4.84 -12.12
C CYS A 5 4.38 -3.69 -11.62
N ALA A 6 4.92 -2.47 -11.62
CA ALA A 6 4.14 -1.26 -11.37
C ALA A 6 4.59 -0.19 -12.36
N ILE A 7 3.69 0.18 -13.25
CA ILE A 7 3.92 1.18 -14.29
C ILE A 7 2.81 2.23 -14.18
N CYS A 8 3.09 3.45 -14.62
CA CYS A 8 2.08 4.52 -14.59
C CYS A 8 0.79 4.06 -15.28
N GLY A 9 -0.29 3.97 -14.51
CA GLY A 9 -1.61 3.57 -14.96
C GLY A 9 -2.00 2.14 -14.64
N TYR A 10 -1.07 1.25 -14.26
CA TYR A 10 -1.44 -0.12 -13.86
C TYR A 10 -0.41 -0.79 -12.97
N ILE A 11 -0.82 -1.87 -12.32
CA ILE A 11 0.03 -2.71 -11.49
C ILE A 11 -0.34 -4.19 -11.75
N ILE A 12 0.66 -5.07 -11.71
CA ILE A 12 0.45 -6.51 -11.86
C ILE A 12 0.85 -7.19 -10.55
N ILE A 13 -0.08 -7.95 -9.98
CA ILE A 13 0.12 -8.69 -8.74
C ILE A 13 -0.26 -10.15 -8.98
N ASP A 14 0.67 -11.05 -8.72
CA ASP A 14 0.48 -12.49 -8.94
C ASP A 14 -0.05 -12.80 -10.35
N GLY A 15 0.45 -12.09 -11.35
CA GLY A 15 0.05 -12.26 -12.73
C GLY A 15 -1.26 -11.58 -13.14
N THR A 16 -1.99 -10.96 -12.23
CA THR A 16 -3.23 -10.25 -12.53
C THR A 16 -2.96 -8.76 -12.65
N ARG A 17 -3.45 -8.16 -13.74
CA ARG A 17 -3.34 -6.73 -13.99
C ARG A 17 -4.50 -5.96 -13.36
N TYR A 18 -4.17 -4.86 -12.70
CA TYR A 18 -5.12 -3.92 -12.13
C TYR A 18 -4.85 -2.53 -12.70
N ASP A 19 -5.86 -1.91 -13.31
CA ASP A 19 -5.76 -0.57 -13.91
C ASP A 19 -6.26 0.54 -12.98
N HIS A 20 -6.30 0.27 -11.69
CA HIS A 20 -6.77 1.19 -10.66
C HIS A 20 -5.93 0.99 -9.40
N ASP A 21 -6.01 1.95 -8.48
CA ASP A 21 -5.39 1.81 -7.17
C ASP A 21 -5.90 0.55 -6.47
N VAL A 22 -5.02 -0.11 -5.75
CA VAL A 22 -5.35 -1.36 -5.05
C VAL A 22 -5.01 -1.26 -3.57
N VAL A 23 -5.76 -2.02 -2.78
CA VAL A 23 -5.51 -2.28 -1.36
C VAL A 23 -5.11 -3.74 -1.21
N VAL A 24 -4.00 -3.99 -0.55
CA VAL A 24 -3.52 -5.34 -0.25
C VAL A 24 -3.60 -5.54 1.26
N SER A 25 -4.41 -6.49 1.70
CA SER A 25 -4.56 -6.80 3.12
C SER A 25 -4.99 -8.25 3.30
N GLY A 26 -4.35 -8.95 4.25
CA GLY A 26 -4.68 -10.32 4.56
C GLY A 26 -4.51 -11.28 3.37
N GLY A 27 -3.56 -11.03 2.49
CA GLY A 27 -3.34 -11.84 1.30
C GLY A 27 -4.36 -11.61 0.18
N ARG A 28 -5.19 -10.57 0.29
CA ARG A 28 -6.22 -10.23 -0.69
C ARG A 28 -5.94 -8.88 -1.34
N VAL A 29 -6.25 -8.78 -2.62
CA VAL A 29 -6.19 -7.54 -3.38
C VAL A 29 -7.60 -7.07 -3.65
N SER A 30 -7.89 -5.82 -3.34
CA SER A 30 -9.18 -5.19 -3.62
C SER A 30 -8.99 -3.84 -4.27
N LYS A 31 -10.02 -3.37 -4.97
CA LYS A 31 -10.01 -2.05 -5.59
C LYS A 31 -10.07 -0.98 -4.52
N ARG A 32 -9.18 0.02 -4.61
CA ARG A 32 -9.23 1.18 -3.76
C ARG A 32 -10.30 2.14 -4.27
N GLN A 33 -11.20 2.58 -3.41
CA GLN A 33 -12.32 3.47 -3.77
C GLN A 33 -11.89 4.93 -3.90
N ASN A 34 -10.89 5.34 -3.13
CA ASN A 34 -10.34 6.70 -3.15
C ASN A 34 -9.08 6.70 -4.01
N ASN A 35 -8.86 7.74 -4.80
CA ASN A 35 -7.66 7.89 -5.65
C ASN A 35 -6.81 9.11 -5.27
N SER A 36 -6.99 9.64 -4.08
CA SER A 36 -6.21 10.75 -3.54
C SER A 36 -5.37 10.28 -2.34
N SER A 37 -5.02 11.16 -1.42
CA SER A 37 -4.25 10.82 -0.22
C SER A 37 -4.89 9.68 0.56
N VAL A 38 -4.06 8.86 1.18
CA VAL A 38 -4.52 7.77 2.04
C VAL A 38 -5.15 8.37 3.29
N THR A 39 -6.43 8.10 3.50
CA THR A 39 -7.19 8.68 4.60
C THR A 39 -6.93 7.91 5.91
N ARG A 40 -7.28 8.55 7.03
CA ARG A 40 -7.24 7.89 8.34
C ARG A 40 -8.12 6.64 8.35
N GLY A 41 -9.31 6.71 7.72
CA GLY A 41 -10.21 5.55 7.62
C GLY A 41 -9.59 4.40 6.86
N GLU A 42 -8.88 4.67 5.77
CA GLU A 42 -8.15 3.65 5.02
C GLU A 42 -7.05 3.03 5.87
N MET A 43 -6.30 3.84 6.62
CA MET A 43 -5.27 3.33 7.53
C MET A 43 -5.87 2.43 8.60
N GLN A 44 -7.01 2.79 9.16
CA GLN A 44 -7.69 1.97 10.18
C GLN A 44 -8.12 0.62 9.62
N ILE A 45 -8.59 0.57 8.38
CA ILE A 45 -8.94 -0.68 7.70
C ILE A 45 -7.70 -1.58 7.56
N LEU A 46 -6.58 -1.01 7.14
CA LEU A 46 -5.32 -1.76 7.01
C LEU A 46 -4.84 -2.27 8.38
N MET A 47 -4.95 -1.45 9.40
CA MET A 47 -4.50 -1.78 10.75
C MET A 47 -5.34 -2.87 11.40
N ALA A 48 -6.60 -3.04 10.98
CA ALA A 48 -7.49 -4.07 11.51
C ALA A 48 -6.96 -5.50 11.27
N GLY A 49 -6.12 -5.70 10.26
CA GLY A 49 -5.46 -6.97 9.98
C GLY A 49 -4.20 -7.23 10.82
N ASN A 50 -3.87 -6.33 11.75
CA ASN A 50 -2.67 -6.39 12.58
C ASN A 50 -1.37 -6.57 11.77
N PRO A 51 -1.11 -5.72 10.76
CA PRO A 51 0.12 -5.85 10.00
C PRO A 51 1.32 -5.41 10.82
N ASP A 52 2.49 -5.96 10.49
CA ASP A 52 3.76 -5.51 11.07
C ASP A 52 4.23 -4.22 10.42
N ALA A 53 3.88 -4.04 9.16
CA ALA A 53 4.23 -2.86 8.37
C ALA A 53 3.15 -2.56 7.34
N ILE A 54 3.05 -1.29 6.96
CA ILE A 54 2.17 -0.82 5.89
C ILE A 54 3.03 -0.14 4.84
N VAL A 55 2.92 -0.60 3.60
CA VAL A 55 3.62 -0.01 2.46
C VAL A 55 2.64 0.84 1.67
N ILE A 56 3.02 2.07 1.40
CA ILE A 56 2.23 3.00 0.59
C ILE A 56 3.01 3.34 -0.68
N GLY A 57 2.48 2.92 -1.81
CA GLY A 57 2.94 3.36 -3.11
C GLY A 57 2.29 4.69 -3.45
N THR A 58 3.07 5.77 -3.45
CA THR A 58 2.58 7.14 -3.54
C THR A 58 2.36 7.62 -4.98
N GLY A 59 2.40 6.72 -5.95
CA GLY A 59 2.29 7.04 -7.37
C GLY A 59 3.66 7.22 -8.02
N HIS A 60 3.65 7.46 -9.32
CA HIS A 60 4.89 7.60 -10.09
C HIS A 60 5.50 9.00 -9.94
N SER A 61 4.68 9.98 -9.55
CA SER A 61 5.13 11.35 -9.30
C SER A 61 5.10 11.71 -7.81
N ASN A 62 4.97 10.71 -6.93
CA ASN A 62 4.96 10.88 -5.47
C ASN A 62 3.88 11.86 -4.99
N ILE A 63 2.69 11.79 -5.59
CA ILE A 63 1.59 12.74 -5.33
C ILE A 63 0.58 12.25 -4.30
N CYS A 64 0.56 10.94 -4.00
CA CYS A 64 -0.38 10.36 -3.05
C CYS A 64 0.28 10.24 -1.68
N GLY A 65 -0.04 11.13 -0.77
CA GLY A 65 0.48 11.10 0.60
C GLY A 65 -0.42 10.32 1.55
N VAL A 66 -0.07 10.36 2.84
CA VAL A 66 -0.85 9.77 3.92
C VAL A 66 -1.33 10.89 4.83
N GLU A 67 -2.60 10.90 5.20
CA GLU A 67 -3.11 11.87 6.16
C GLU A 67 -2.39 11.75 7.49
N PRO A 68 -1.95 12.85 8.11
CA PRO A 68 -1.18 12.82 9.36
C PRO A 68 -1.86 12.03 10.49
N ALA A 69 -3.17 12.12 10.64
CA ALA A 69 -3.89 11.39 11.68
C ALA A 69 -3.75 9.87 11.52
N GLY A 70 -3.81 9.37 10.28
CA GLY A 70 -3.61 7.95 10.00
C GLY A 70 -2.18 7.50 10.27
N ALA A 71 -1.20 8.33 9.92
CA ALA A 71 0.19 8.04 10.20
C ALA A 71 0.48 7.96 11.71
N VAL A 72 -0.11 8.88 12.49
CA VAL A 72 0.01 8.87 13.94
C VAL A 72 -0.63 7.61 14.54
N ASP A 73 -1.82 7.23 14.08
CA ASP A 73 -2.50 6.02 14.56
C ASP A 73 -1.62 4.78 14.37
N ALA A 74 -1.00 4.63 13.21
CA ALA A 74 -0.12 3.50 12.93
C ALA A 74 1.14 3.54 13.82
N GLN A 75 1.73 4.71 14.00
CA GLN A 75 2.90 4.88 14.85
C GLN A 75 2.60 4.50 16.30
N VAL A 76 1.46 4.93 16.83
CA VAL A 76 1.02 4.59 18.18
C VAL A 76 0.81 3.08 18.32
N ALA A 77 0.32 2.42 17.29
CA ALA A 77 0.13 0.97 17.27
C ALA A 77 1.44 0.18 17.06
N GLY A 78 2.56 0.85 16.87
CA GLY A 78 3.85 0.20 16.63
C GLY A 78 4.00 -0.36 15.21
N ILE A 79 3.21 0.13 14.26
CA ILE A 79 3.25 -0.31 12.86
C ILE A 79 4.15 0.62 12.06
N GLU A 80 5.14 0.04 11.38
CA GLU A 80 6.01 0.80 10.49
C GLU A 80 5.27 1.20 9.21
N ILE A 81 5.39 2.47 8.81
CA ILE A 81 4.86 2.95 7.54
C ILE A 81 6.03 3.23 6.59
N ILE A 82 5.96 2.66 5.40
CA ILE A 82 6.94 2.88 4.34
C ILE A 82 6.21 3.48 3.15
N ALA A 83 6.37 4.79 2.95
CA ALA A 83 5.75 5.52 1.85
C ALA A 83 6.83 5.89 0.84
N LYS A 84 6.69 5.39 -0.38
CA LYS A 84 7.65 5.60 -1.47
C LYS A 84 6.89 5.66 -2.80
N PRO A 85 7.51 6.22 -3.86
CA PRO A 85 6.94 6.08 -5.21
C PRO A 85 6.63 4.62 -5.51
N THR A 86 5.58 4.37 -6.26
CA THR A 86 5.02 3.01 -6.39
C THR A 86 6.04 1.98 -6.90
N SER A 87 6.93 2.37 -7.80
CA SER A 87 7.99 1.47 -8.29
C SER A 87 8.95 1.02 -7.18
N ALA A 88 9.31 1.91 -6.27
CA ALA A 88 10.16 1.58 -5.12
C ALA A 88 9.35 0.85 -4.02
N ALA A 89 8.09 1.22 -3.83
CA ALA A 89 7.21 0.58 -2.86
C ALA A 89 6.98 -0.89 -3.19
N LEU A 90 6.87 -1.24 -4.45
CA LEU A 90 6.77 -2.61 -4.94
C LEU A 90 7.94 -3.47 -4.42
N ASP A 91 9.17 -2.98 -4.52
CA ASP A 91 10.35 -3.71 -4.06
C ASP A 91 10.32 -3.91 -2.55
N GLU A 92 9.95 -2.88 -1.80
CA GLU A 92 9.83 -2.96 -0.35
C GLU A 92 8.75 -3.97 0.07
N PHE A 93 7.59 -3.94 -0.59
CA PHE A 93 6.51 -4.87 -0.31
C PHE A 93 6.96 -6.31 -0.52
N ASN A 94 7.57 -6.61 -1.67
CA ASN A 94 8.03 -7.96 -1.99
C ASN A 94 9.07 -8.46 -1.00
N LYS A 95 9.97 -7.58 -0.57
CA LYS A 95 11.02 -7.90 0.39
C LYS A 95 10.44 -8.21 1.78
N LEU A 96 9.56 -7.35 2.26
CA LEU A 96 8.99 -7.47 3.61
C LEU A 96 7.95 -8.59 3.73
N SER A 97 7.12 -8.77 2.72
CA SER A 97 6.03 -9.75 2.75
C SER A 97 6.51 -11.20 2.83
N ARG A 98 7.78 -11.45 2.56
CA ARG A 98 8.38 -12.78 2.72
C ARG A 98 8.53 -13.18 4.19
N ARG A 99 8.59 -12.21 5.09
CA ARG A 99 8.92 -12.44 6.51
C ARG A 99 7.89 -11.89 7.47
N LYS A 100 7.06 -10.98 7.03
CA LYS A 100 6.14 -10.22 7.89
C LYS A 100 4.75 -10.18 7.27
N ASN A 101 3.77 -9.90 8.12
CA ASN A 101 2.43 -9.55 7.65
C ASN A 101 2.47 -8.09 7.20
N VAL A 102 2.33 -7.85 5.91
CA VAL A 102 2.41 -6.51 5.33
C VAL A 102 1.10 -6.17 4.62
N ALA A 103 0.52 -5.03 4.97
CA ALA A 103 -0.59 -4.45 4.24
C ALA A 103 -0.04 -3.34 3.33
N ALA A 104 -0.76 -3.01 2.28
CA ALA A 104 -0.31 -1.99 1.35
C ALA A 104 -1.46 -1.28 0.64
N ILE A 105 -1.18 -0.07 0.21
CA ILE A 105 -1.98 0.65 -0.79
C ILE A 105 -1.02 1.05 -1.89
N PHE A 106 -1.37 0.74 -3.14
CA PHE A 106 -0.58 1.14 -4.29
C PHE A 106 -1.38 2.09 -5.17
N HIS A 107 -0.90 3.32 -5.28
CA HIS A 107 -1.44 4.30 -6.20
C HIS A 107 -0.78 4.10 -7.57
N VAL A 108 -1.57 3.96 -8.64
CA VAL A 108 -1.04 3.57 -9.96
C VAL A 108 -0.78 4.73 -10.92
N VAL A 109 -1.19 5.95 -10.56
CA VAL A 109 -1.01 7.12 -11.43
C VAL A 109 0.16 8.02 -11.07
#